data_9ac65fc43283057b270a47daba7c6026
#
_entry.id   9ac65fc43283057b270a47daba7c6026
#
_cell.length_a   1.000
_cell.length_b   1.000
_cell.length_c   1.000
_cell.angle_alpha   90.00
_cell.angle_beta   90.00
_cell.angle_gamma   90.00
#
_symmetry.space_group_name_H-M   'P 1'
#
loop_
_entity.id
_entity.type
_entity.pdbx_description
1 polymer ?
#
loop_
_entity_poly.entity_id
_entity_poly.type
_entity_poly.pdbx_seq_one_letter_code
_entity_poly.pdbx_strand_id
1 'polypeptide(L)' 'IALTHQSVTVAVPEDKAYLVGSICEICYNGKVVIATVTDTGGFAKYGRALDLAPGVYKAFGANSYTDWGTRNVYYRFI' A
#
# COMPACT_ATOMS: atom_id res chain seq x y z
N ILE A 1 -13.47 -6.45 -5.57
CA ILE A 1 -12.75 -5.88 -6.73
C ILE A 1 -11.50 -6.69 -6.99
N ALA A 2 -11.32 -7.14 -8.21
CA ALA A 2 -10.10 -7.83 -8.59
C ALA A 2 -8.94 -6.83 -8.67
N LEU A 3 -7.82 -7.15 -8.03
CA LEU A 3 -6.63 -6.32 -8.09
C LEU A 3 -5.91 -6.55 -9.41
N THR A 4 -5.54 -5.47 -10.08
CA THR A 4 -4.82 -5.50 -11.36
C THR A 4 -3.54 -4.70 -11.24
N HIS A 5 -2.75 -4.66 -12.31
CA HIS A 5 -1.55 -3.84 -12.36
C HIS A 5 -1.82 -2.34 -12.25
N GLN A 6 -3.04 -1.90 -12.55
CA GLN A 6 -3.47 -0.51 -12.44
C GLN A 6 -4.16 -0.22 -11.10
N SER A 7 -4.35 -1.22 -10.25
CA SER A 7 -5.02 -1.01 -8.97
C SER A 7 -4.19 -0.12 -8.05
N VAL A 8 -4.78 0.99 -7.60
CA VAL A 8 -4.16 1.92 -6.65
C VAL A 8 -4.76 1.65 -5.29
N THR A 9 -4.36 0.54 -4.71
CA THR A 9 -4.92 0.02 -3.46
C THR A 9 -3.80 -0.44 -2.52
N VAL A 10 -4.15 -0.55 -1.24
CA VAL A 10 -3.23 -1.07 -0.22
C VAL A 10 -3.98 -2.03 0.70
N ALA A 11 -3.24 -2.95 1.31
CA ALA A 11 -3.72 -3.75 2.43
C ALA A 11 -3.12 -3.23 3.73
N VAL A 12 -3.86 -3.39 4.81
CA VAL A 12 -3.42 -3.05 6.17
C VAL A 12 -3.30 -4.32 7.01
N PRO A 13 -2.59 -4.29 8.15
CA PRO A 13 -2.56 -5.43 9.07
C PRO A 13 -3.97 -5.80 9.52
N GLU A 14 -4.17 -7.07 9.86
CA GLU A 14 -5.48 -7.60 10.25
C GLU A 14 -6.08 -6.90 11.47
N ASP A 15 -5.26 -6.44 12.40
CA ASP A 15 -5.71 -5.70 13.58
C ASP A 15 -6.17 -4.28 13.24
N LYS A 16 -6.00 -3.85 12.00
CA LYS A 16 -6.43 -2.55 11.48
C LYS A 16 -7.52 -2.68 10.41
N ALA A 17 -8.26 -3.79 10.43
CA ALA A 17 -9.33 -4.05 9.46
C ALA A 17 -10.40 -2.94 9.44
N TYR A 18 -10.55 -2.17 10.53
CA TYR A 18 -11.47 -1.03 10.58
C TYR A 18 -11.11 0.06 9.56
N LEU A 19 -9.91 0.05 9.01
CA LEU A 19 -9.46 1.00 8.00
C LEU A 19 -9.86 0.63 6.57
N VAL A 20 -10.39 -0.57 6.34
CA VAL A 20 -10.85 -0.98 5.01
C VAL A 20 -11.97 -0.04 4.55
N GLY A 21 -11.83 0.48 3.33
CA GLY A 21 -12.71 1.50 2.79
C GLY A 21 -12.18 2.92 2.94
N SER A 22 -11.15 3.12 3.76
CA SER A 22 -10.53 4.43 3.96
C SER A 22 -9.58 4.78 2.81
N ILE A 23 -9.24 6.06 2.73
CA ILE A 23 -8.23 6.56 1.80
C ILE A 23 -6.89 6.64 2.53
N CYS A 24 -5.84 6.17 1.88
CA CYS A 24 -4.48 6.25 2.39
C CYS A 24 -3.64 7.12 1.46
N GLU A 25 -3.04 8.17 2.02
CA GLU A 25 -2.08 9.02 1.31
C GLU A 25 -0.68 8.49 1.61
N ILE A 26 0.09 8.21 0.57
CA ILE A 26 1.42 7.61 0.69
C ILE A 26 2.43 8.51 0.00
N CYS A 27 3.49 8.87 0.72
CA CYS A 27 4.58 9.69 0.18
C CYS A 27 5.87 8.89 0.16
N TYR A 28 6.55 8.90 -0.97
CA TYR A 28 7.85 8.26 -1.13
C TYR A 28 8.66 9.03 -2.15
N ASN A 29 9.89 9.38 -1.81
CA ASN A 29 10.86 10.02 -2.71
C ASN A 29 10.28 11.26 -3.43
N GLY A 30 9.54 12.09 -2.70
CA GLY A 30 8.94 13.31 -3.24
C GLY A 30 7.67 13.12 -4.05
N LYS A 31 7.17 11.89 -4.16
CA LYS A 31 5.92 11.59 -4.85
C LYS A 31 4.82 11.24 -3.86
N VAL A 32 3.59 11.61 -4.19
CA VAL A 32 2.42 11.30 -3.39
C VAL A 32 1.47 10.44 -4.22
N VAL A 33 1.01 9.33 -3.63
CA VAL A 33 0.01 8.46 -4.23
C VAL A 33 -1.17 8.34 -3.29
N ILE A 34 -2.38 8.50 -3.82
CA ILE A 34 -3.61 8.32 -3.06
C ILE A 34 -4.16 6.94 -3.40
N ALA A 35 -4.34 6.11 -2.39
CA ALA A 35 -4.78 4.73 -2.55
C ALA A 35 -5.97 4.43 -1.65
N THR A 36 -6.77 3.43 -2.04
CA THR A 36 -7.88 2.94 -1.21
C THR A 36 -7.42 1.71 -0.44
N VAL A 37 -7.80 1.65 0.84
CA VAL A 37 -7.58 0.44 1.65
C VAL A 37 -8.66 -0.57 1.29
N THR A 38 -8.28 -1.68 0.69
CA THR A 38 -9.23 -2.67 0.17
C THR A 38 -9.14 -4.03 0.86
N ASP A 39 -8.10 -4.30 1.62
CA ASP A 39 -7.87 -5.64 2.16
C ASP A 39 -7.04 -5.60 3.42
N THR A 40 -6.90 -6.77 4.04
CA THR A 40 -6.04 -6.98 5.21
C THR A 40 -5.09 -8.13 4.93
N GLY A 41 -4.00 -8.20 5.68
CA GLY A 41 -3.03 -9.28 5.55
C GLY A 41 -2.24 -9.51 6.82
N GLY A 42 -1.67 -10.71 6.94
CA GLY A 42 -0.92 -11.14 8.12
C GLY A 42 0.55 -10.73 8.11
N PHE A 43 0.87 -9.51 7.72
CA PHE A 43 2.25 -9.06 7.57
C PHE A 43 2.79 -8.21 8.73
N ALA A 44 1.95 -7.87 9.70
CA ALA A 44 2.38 -7.07 10.86
C ALA A 44 3.51 -7.74 11.65
N LYS A 45 3.51 -9.07 11.71
CA LYS A 45 4.55 -9.84 12.38
C LYS A 45 5.94 -9.67 11.75
N TYR A 46 6.00 -9.16 10.53
CA TYR A 46 7.27 -8.85 9.86
C TYR A 46 7.65 -7.36 9.97
N GLY A 47 6.95 -6.61 10.81
CA GLY A 47 7.22 -5.19 11.00
C GLY A 47 6.72 -4.30 9.86
N ARG A 48 5.84 -4.81 9.00
CA ARG A 48 5.30 -4.05 7.86
C ARG A 48 3.97 -3.42 8.23
N ALA A 49 3.78 -2.17 7.79
CA ALA A 49 2.58 -1.40 8.08
C ALA A 49 1.56 -1.41 6.94
N LEU A 50 2.02 -1.56 5.70
CA LEU A 50 1.19 -1.54 4.50
C LEU A 50 1.71 -2.56 3.50
N ASP A 51 0.80 -3.09 2.70
CA ASP A 51 1.16 -3.91 1.55
C ASP A 51 0.58 -3.22 0.30
N LEU A 52 1.46 -2.80 -0.60
CA LEU A 52 1.10 -1.97 -1.74
C LEU A 52 0.76 -2.83 -2.95
N ALA A 53 -0.39 -2.55 -3.58
CA ALA A 53 -0.73 -3.17 -4.86
C ALA A 53 0.19 -2.65 -5.98
N PRO A 54 0.31 -3.38 -7.10
CA PRO A 54 1.20 -2.98 -8.20
C PRO A 54 1.00 -1.57 -8.71
N GLY A 55 -0.23 -1.07 -8.76
CA GLY A 55 -0.50 0.31 -9.19
C GLY A 55 0.18 1.35 -8.31
N VAL A 56 0.35 1.06 -7.01
CA VAL A 56 1.01 1.98 -6.07
C VAL A 56 2.53 1.95 -6.25
N TYR A 57 3.16 0.79 -6.15
CA TYR A 57 4.63 0.77 -6.25
C TYR A 57 5.12 1.12 -7.65
N LYS A 58 4.36 0.83 -8.69
CA LYS A 58 4.71 1.27 -10.05
C LYS A 58 4.60 2.78 -10.21
N ALA A 59 3.62 3.41 -9.56
CA ALA A 59 3.53 4.87 -9.53
C ALA A 59 4.74 5.52 -8.86
N PHE A 60 5.39 4.83 -7.93
CA PHE A 60 6.63 5.27 -7.31
C PHE A 60 7.88 4.92 -8.13
N GLY A 61 7.74 4.27 -9.27
CA GLY A 61 8.84 3.96 -10.18
C GLY A 61 9.43 2.55 -10.07
N ALA A 62 8.87 1.69 -9.23
CA ALA A 62 9.31 0.30 -9.14
C ALA A 62 8.72 -0.53 -10.29
N ASN A 63 9.50 -1.45 -10.84
CA ASN A 63 9.09 -2.25 -11.99
C ASN A 63 8.33 -3.51 -11.60
N SER A 64 8.54 -4.00 -10.37
CA SER A 64 7.96 -5.25 -9.90
C SER A 64 7.88 -5.24 -8.38
N TYR A 65 7.18 -6.22 -7.82
CA TYR A 65 7.11 -6.42 -6.37
C TYR A 65 8.50 -6.64 -5.78
N THR A 66 9.32 -7.42 -6.45
CA THR A 66 10.70 -7.70 -6.00
C THR A 66 11.57 -6.46 -6.06
N ASP A 67 11.39 -5.64 -7.09
CA ASP A 67 12.10 -4.37 -7.23
C ASP A 67 11.71 -3.39 -6.12
N TRP A 68 10.43 -3.32 -5.78
CA TRP A 68 9.96 -2.48 -4.67
C TRP A 68 10.53 -2.98 -3.34
N GLY A 69 10.43 -4.29 -3.07
CA GLY A 69 10.86 -4.90 -1.82
C GLY A 69 10.11 -4.33 -0.63
N THR A 70 10.84 -4.06 0.46
CA THR A 70 10.32 -3.41 1.67
C THR A 70 11.03 -2.08 1.84
N ARG A 71 10.27 -1.00 1.86
CA ARG A 71 10.80 0.37 1.95
C ARG A 71 10.03 1.17 2.98
N ASN A 72 10.69 2.17 3.54
CA ASN A 72 10.06 3.13 4.43
C ASN A 72 9.33 4.18 3.60
N VAL A 73 8.05 4.41 3.92
CA VAL A 73 7.25 5.45 3.30
C VAL A 73 6.58 6.27 4.38
N TYR A 74 6.21 7.50 4.06
CA TYR A 74 5.31 8.28 4.91
C TYR A 74 3.88 8.01 4.45
N TYR A 75 2.98 7.77 5.38
CA TYR A 75 1.58 7.51 5.05
C TYR A 75 0.65 8.04 6.12
N ARG A 76 -0.57 8.34 5.72
CA ARG A 76 -1.64 8.68 6.66
C ARG A 76 -2.99 8.25 6.08
N PHE A 77 -3.93 7.99 6.96
CA PHE A 77 -5.31 7.68 6.57
C PHE A 77 -6.14 8.95 6.68
N ILE A 78 -6.90 9.22 5.64
CA ILE A 78 -7.70 10.43 5.54
C ILE A 78 -9.16 10.13 5.92
#